data_7861861475ef6851d89588d73f1d91cc
#
_entry.id   7861861475ef6851d89588d73f1d91cc
#
_cell.length_a   1.000
_cell.length_b   1.000
_cell.length_c   1.000
_cell.angle_alpha   90.00
_cell.angle_beta   90.00
_cell.angle_gamma   90.00
#
_symmetry.space_group_name_H-M   'P 1'
#
loop_
_entity.id
_entity.type
_entity.pdbx_description
1 polymer ?
#
loop_
_entity_poly.entity_id
_entity_poly.type
_entity_poly.pdbx_seq_one_letter_code
_entity_poly.pdbx_strand_id
1 'polypeptide(L)' 'MPLYNRLKEYRARLGVNQQEMGRLAGVSRQTISQIERGDYSPSVTLALKLAKICQVRVEDIFSYEEDENHA' A
#
# COMPACT_ATOMS: atom_id res chain seq x y z
N MET A 1 12.69 -4.93 5.50
CA MET A 1 12.43 -3.50 5.23
C MET A 1 11.56 -2.95 6.34
N PRO A 2 11.91 -1.78 6.86
CA PRO A 2 11.09 -1.17 7.92
C PRO A 2 9.83 -0.46 7.40
N LEU A 3 9.45 -0.68 6.16
CA LEU A 3 8.22 -0.14 5.62
C LEU A 3 7.08 -1.10 5.89
N TYR A 4 6.06 -0.61 6.56
CA TYR A 4 4.86 -1.38 6.87
C TYR A 4 3.68 -0.79 6.14
N ASN A 5 2.67 -1.61 5.86
CA ASN A 5 1.50 -1.09 5.18
C ASN A 5 0.22 -1.77 5.67
N ARG A 6 -0.87 -1.04 5.53
CA ARG A 6 -2.21 -1.52 5.83
C ARG A 6 -3.08 -1.48 4.58
N LEU A 7 -2.47 -1.65 3.41
CA LEU A 7 -3.19 -1.55 2.15
C LEU A 7 -4.31 -2.57 2.07
N LYS A 8 -4.06 -3.79 2.50
CA LYS A 8 -5.08 -4.85 2.49
C LYS A 8 -6.30 -4.44 3.30
N GLU A 9 -6.08 -3.83 4.45
CA GLU A 9 -7.17 -3.40 5.32
C GLU A 9 -8.01 -2.32 4.65
N TYR A 10 -7.36 -1.31 4.06
CA TYR A 10 -8.09 -0.23 3.40
C TYR A 10 -8.76 -0.70 2.12
N ARG A 11 -8.11 -1.62 1.41
CA ARG A 11 -8.73 -2.23 0.23
C ARG A 11 -10.00 -2.98 0.65
N ALA A 12 -9.94 -3.72 1.75
CA ALA A 12 -11.11 -4.46 2.25
C ALA A 12 -12.25 -3.51 2.63
N ARG A 13 -11.92 -2.38 3.24
CA ARG A 13 -12.93 -1.38 3.58
C ARG A 13 -13.58 -0.79 2.34
N LEU A 14 -12.81 -0.67 1.26
CA LEU A 14 -13.33 -0.17 0.00
C LEU A 14 -14.19 -1.22 -0.71
N GLY A 15 -14.04 -2.48 -0.34
CA GLY A 15 -14.85 -3.55 -0.89
C GLY A 15 -14.39 -4.04 -2.25
N VAL A 16 -13.12 -3.83 -2.60
CA VAL A 16 -12.57 -4.27 -3.88
C VAL A 16 -11.51 -5.34 -3.69
N ASN A 17 -11.36 -6.20 -4.70
CA ASN A 17 -10.31 -7.21 -4.65
C ASN A 17 -9.00 -6.64 -5.20
N GLN A 18 -7.95 -7.46 -5.19
CA GLN A 18 -6.62 -7.00 -5.65
C GLN A 18 -6.64 -6.62 -7.11
N GLN A 19 -7.38 -7.34 -7.93
CA GLN A 19 -7.43 -7.05 -9.36
C GLN A 19 -8.09 -5.69 -9.62
N GLU A 20 -9.19 -5.42 -8.94
CA GLU A 20 -9.86 -4.14 -9.09
C GLU A 20 -9.00 -2.99 -8.56
N MET A 21 -8.34 -3.19 -7.42
CA MET A 21 -7.43 -2.18 -6.90
C MET A 21 -6.31 -1.89 -7.89
N GLY A 22 -5.77 -2.92 -8.53
CA GLY A 22 -4.76 -2.73 -9.56
C GLY A 22 -5.28 -1.91 -10.72
N ARG A 23 -6.50 -2.21 -11.16
CA ARG A 23 -7.13 -1.46 -12.24
C ARG A 23 -7.27 0.02 -11.87
N LEU A 24 -7.74 0.29 -10.66
CA LEU A 24 -7.93 1.67 -10.20
C LEU A 24 -6.60 2.43 -10.09
N ALA A 25 -5.55 1.73 -9.69
CA ALA A 25 -4.24 2.35 -9.51
C ALA A 25 -3.38 2.32 -10.78
N GLY A 26 -3.84 1.64 -11.83
CA GLY A 26 -3.08 1.55 -13.07
C GLY A 26 -1.89 0.61 -13.00
N VAL A 27 -1.97 -0.42 -12.15
CA VAL A 27 -0.92 -1.42 -12.00
C VAL A 27 -1.54 -2.81 -12.02
N SER A 28 -0.71 -3.84 -12.08
CA SER A 28 -1.20 -5.21 -12.13
C SER A 28 -1.67 -5.67 -10.76
N ARG A 29 -2.51 -6.73 -10.75
CA ARG A 29 -2.91 -7.39 -9.52
C ARG A 29 -1.68 -7.88 -8.75
N GLN A 30 -0.68 -8.38 -9.48
CA GLN A 30 0.54 -8.87 -8.85
C GLN A 30 1.26 -7.76 -8.10
N THR A 31 1.30 -6.55 -8.65
CA THR A 31 1.91 -5.42 -7.97
C THR A 31 1.20 -5.13 -6.65
N ILE A 32 -0.13 -5.12 -6.66
CA ILE A 32 -0.90 -4.90 -5.43
C ILE A 32 -0.58 -5.99 -4.41
N SER A 33 -0.56 -7.25 -4.84
CA SER A 33 -0.26 -8.36 -3.97
C SER A 33 1.13 -8.22 -3.34
N GLN A 34 2.13 -7.84 -4.13
CA GLN A 34 3.48 -7.68 -3.64
C GLN A 34 3.60 -6.55 -2.63
N ILE A 35 2.88 -5.45 -2.86
CA ILE A 35 2.85 -4.35 -1.90
C ILE A 35 2.25 -4.83 -0.58
N GLU A 36 1.12 -5.52 -0.65
CA GLU A 36 0.43 -5.97 0.57
C GLU A 36 1.29 -6.93 1.40
N ARG A 37 2.10 -7.74 0.73
CA ARG A 37 2.99 -8.66 1.43
C ARG A 37 4.28 -8.01 1.93
N GLY A 38 4.53 -6.77 1.55
CA GLY A 38 5.76 -6.10 1.91
C GLY A 38 6.94 -6.44 1.03
N ASP A 39 6.68 -7.09 -0.12
CA ASP A 39 7.75 -7.51 -1.04
C ASP A 39 8.11 -6.43 -2.04
N TYR A 40 7.34 -5.37 -2.12
CA TYR A 40 7.57 -4.30 -3.09
C TYR A 40 7.22 -2.96 -2.46
N SER A 41 8.16 -2.04 -2.54
CA SER A 41 7.97 -0.69 -2.03
C SER A 41 7.49 0.19 -3.18
N PRO A 42 6.26 0.73 -3.12
CA PRO A 42 5.75 1.53 -4.22
C PRO A 42 6.48 2.85 -4.34
N SER A 43 6.46 3.42 -5.55
CA SER A 43 6.93 4.78 -5.75
C SER A 43 6.07 5.75 -4.96
N VAL A 44 6.58 6.95 -4.75
CA VAL A 44 5.79 7.99 -4.07
C VAL A 44 4.51 8.27 -4.84
N THR A 45 4.61 8.34 -6.17
CA THR A 45 3.43 8.58 -7.00
C THR A 45 2.38 7.49 -6.79
N LEU A 46 2.79 6.22 -6.81
CA LEU A 46 1.84 5.12 -6.62
C LEU A 46 1.26 5.13 -5.22
N ALA A 47 2.10 5.41 -4.21
CA ALA A 47 1.62 5.45 -2.83
C ALA A 47 0.57 6.54 -2.63
N LEU A 48 0.80 7.72 -3.19
CA LEU A 48 -0.17 8.82 -3.11
C LEU A 48 -1.45 8.49 -3.86
N LYS A 49 -1.32 7.81 -5.00
CA LYS A 49 -2.47 7.39 -5.78
C LYS A 49 -3.34 6.39 -5.02
N LEU A 50 -2.69 5.42 -4.36
CA LEU A 50 -3.42 4.44 -3.55
C LEU A 50 -4.15 5.13 -2.40
N ALA A 51 -3.49 6.09 -1.75
CA ALA A 51 -4.12 6.84 -0.67
C ALA A 51 -5.34 7.59 -1.17
N LYS A 52 -5.24 8.21 -2.34
CA LYS A 52 -6.36 8.94 -2.91
C LYS A 52 -7.53 8.01 -3.24
N ILE A 53 -7.23 6.83 -3.79
CA ILE A 53 -8.27 5.83 -4.10
C ILE A 53 -8.99 5.42 -2.82
N CYS A 54 -8.23 5.20 -1.75
CA CYS A 54 -8.80 4.79 -0.46
C CYS A 54 -9.38 5.96 0.34
N GLN A 55 -9.18 7.20 -0.14
CA GLN A 55 -9.68 8.42 0.51
C GLN A 55 -9.12 8.58 1.91
N VAL A 56 -7.84 8.29 2.06
CA VAL A 56 -7.12 8.45 3.33
C VAL A 56 -5.78 9.10 3.03
N ARG A 57 -5.04 9.39 4.09
CA ARG A 57 -3.70 9.94 3.94
C ARG A 57 -2.72 8.81 3.66
N VAL A 58 -1.63 9.13 2.98
CA VAL A 58 -0.63 8.11 2.69
C VAL A 58 -0.08 7.50 3.98
N GLU A 59 0.03 8.29 5.03
CA GLU A 59 0.52 7.80 6.33
C GLU A 59 -0.45 6.85 7.00
N ASP A 60 -1.72 6.85 6.59
CA ASP A 60 -2.68 5.89 7.12
C ASP A 60 -2.41 4.49 6.56
N ILE A 61 -1.89 4.43 5.34
CA ILE A 61 -1.61 3.15 4.68
C ILE A 61 -0.19 2.69 4.93
N PHE A 62 0.78 3.59 4.79
CA PHE A 62 2.20 3.23 4.86
C PHE A 62 2.86 3.90 6.06
N SER A 63 3.68 3.14 6.78
CA SER A 63 4.46 3.67 7.88
C SER A 63 5.88 3.13 7.80
N TYR A 64 6.82 3.94 8.29
CA TYR A 64 8.22 3.58 8.32
C TYR A 64 8.66 3.55 9.77
N GLU A 65 9.20 2.42 10.20
CA GLU A 65 9.68 2.27 11.58
C GLU A 65 11.08 1.68 11.54
N GLU A 66 12.00 2.37 12.19
CA GLU A 66 13.35 1.86 12.30
C GLU A 66 13.46 0.96 13.52
N ASP A 67 14.35 -0.04 13.39
CA ASP A 67 14.68 -0.89 14.52
C ASP A 67 15.43 -0.05 15.54
N GLU A 68 14.85 0.10 16.74
CA GLU A 68 15.46 0.91 17.79
C GLU A 68 16.75 0.29 18.32
N ASN A 69 16.98 -0.96 18.03
CA ASN A 69 18.23 -1.62 18.46
C ASN A 69 19.40 -1.30 17.55
N HIS A 70 19.19 -0.49 16.57
CA HIS A 70 20.19 -0.09 15.61
C HIS A 70 21.06 1.07 16.09
N ALA A 71 20.81 1.53 17.23
CA ALA A 71 21.52 2.72 17.73
C ALA A 71 23.04 2.52 17.81
#